data_ad98267e0bd91e831bcce25ed1e524eb
#
_entry.id   ad98267e0bd91e831bcce25ed1e524eb
#
_cell.length_a   1.000
_cell.length_b   1.000
_cell.length_c   1.000
_cell.angle_alpha   90.00
_cell.angle_beta   90.00
_cell.angle_gamma   90.00
#
_symmetry.space_group_name_H-M   'P 1'
#
loop_
_entity.id
_entity.type
_entity.pdbx_description
1 polymer ?
#
loop_
_entity_poly.entity_id
_entity_poly.type
_entity_poly.pdbx_seq_one_letter_code
_entity_poly.pdbx_strand_id
1 'polypeptide(L)'
;ETSIPYPEKIQQVKDLIEQGETVVLISDMYLPKEFIKKLLCKAEPILGELPLFLSSDYGTQKTTKELFFDVYHAVEYRFGKWIHYGDNKNADGKVPASIGIESVNHEIPAFDFYEKNLTQFIATYDSYQIAALFARFRQEEHRMEEVYAYSYVSLYWVPYVNWAIRHALEKKIDCLYFISRDGYHLKRIADAIIKEKK
;
A
#
# COMPACT_ATOMS: atom_id res chain seq x y z
N GLU A 1 2.94 6.75 -3.68
CA GLU A 1 2.61 6.08 -4.96
C GLU A 1 2.29 4.58 -4.78
N THR A 2 2.80 3.95 -3.71
CA THR A 2 2.59 2.52 -3.43
C THR A 2 1.43 2.23 -2.48
N SER A 3 0.94 3.24 -1.75
CA SER A 3 -0.20 3.09 -0.86
C SER A 3 -1.50 3.21 -1.63
N ILE A 4 -2.38 2.23 -1.46
CA ILE A 4 -3.73 2.23 -2.00
C ILE A 4 -4.74 2.15 -0.87
N PRO A 5 -5.87 2.83 -1.00
CA PRO A 5 -6.99 2.66 -0.10
C PRO A 5 -7.69 1.33 -0.36
N TYR A 6 -8.31 0.77 0.65
CA TYR A 6 -9.26 -0.32 0.50
C TYR A 6 -10.67 0.26 0.24
N PRO A 7 -11.23 0.13 -0.98
CA PRO A 7 -12.52 0.73 -1.32
C PRO A 7 -13.65 0.32 -0.38
N GLU A 8 -13.69 -0.96 -0.01
CA GLU A 8 -14.68 -1.49 0.94
C GLU A 8 -14.58 -0.83 2.31
N LYS A 9 -13.35 -0.53 2.78
CA LYS A 9 -13.15 0.14 4.07
C LYS A 9 -13.52 1.62 4.02
N ILE A 10 -13.26 2.27 2.90
CA ILE A 10 -13.71 3.64 2.68
C ILE A 10 -15.24 3.69 2.69
N GLN A 11 -15.89 2.77 1.98
CA GLN A 11 -17.35 2.72 1.95
C GLN A 11 -17.92 2.45 3.35
N GLN A 12 -17.33 1.51 4.10
CA GLN A 12 -17.72 1.24 5.49
C GLN A 12 -17.63 2.50 6.37
N VAL A 13 -16.57 3.30 6.23
CA VAL A 13 -16.43 4.57 6.98
C VAL A 13 -17.52 5.56 6.59
N LYS A 14 -17.82 5.70 5.29
CA LYS A 14 -18.90 6.57 4.82
C LYS A 14 -20.26 6.15 5.38
N ASP A 15 -20.57 4.86 5.32
CA ASP A 15 -21.82 4.32 5.82
C ASP A 15 -21.99 4.58 7.34
N LEU A 16 -20.92 4.42 8.11
CA LEU A 16 -20.95 4.70 9.56
C LEU A 16 -21.19 6.20 9.83
N ILE A 17 -20.55 7.09 9.07
CA ILE A 17 -20.77 8.53 9.19
C ILE A 17 -22.20 8.91 8.83
N GLU A 18 -22.75 8.34 7.76
CA GLU A 18 -24.16 8.55 7.36
C GLU A 18 -25.15 8.06 8.39
N GLN A 19 -24.81 7.00 9.14
CA GLN A 19 -25.59 6.48 10.27
C GLN A 19 -25.49 7.35 11.54
N GLY A 20 -24.65 8.39 11.51
CA GLY A 20 -24.41 9.27 12.64
C GLY A 20 -23.44 8.71 13.70
N GLU A 21 -22.69 7.65 13.35
CA GLU A 21 -21.69 7.07 14.24
C GLU A 21 -20.44 7.95 14.32
N THR A 22 -19.80 7.96 15.47
CA THR A 22 -18.53 8.67 15.66
C THR A 22 -17.38 7.81 15.15
N VAL A 23 -16.71 8.25 14.11
CA VAL A 23 -15.55 7.57 13.53
C VAL A 23 -14.27 8.33 13.87
N VAL A 24 -13.27 7.61 14.39
CA VAL A 24 -11.93 8.13 14.68
C VAL A 24 -10.86 7.25 14.08
N LEU A 25 -9.71 7.83 13.72
CA LEU A 25 -8.57 7.12 13.19
C LEU A 25 -7.46 7.04 14.24
N ILE A 26 -6.95 5.84 14.47
CA ILE A 26 -5.90 5.57 15.50
C ILE A 26 -4.75 4.86 14.83
N SER A 27 -3.52 5.36 14.98
CA SER A 27 -2.35 4.73 14.37
C SER A 27 -1.09 4.85 15.23
N ASP A 28 -0.38 3.73 15.38
CA ASP A 28 1.00 3.72 15.87
C ASP A 28 1.92 4.15 14.72
N MET A 29 2.15 5.46 14.58
CA MET A 29 2.87 6.05 13.46
C MET A 29 3.79 7.18 13.95
N TYR A 30 5.00 7.20 13.40
CA TYR A 30 6.03 8.21 13.71
C TYR A 30 6.06 9.38 12.71
N LEU A 31 5.30 9.30 11.62
CA LEU A 31 5.22 10.37 10.63
C LEU A 31 4.36 11.53 11.13
N PRO A 32 4.67 12.78 10.74
CA PRO A 32 3.89 13.95 11.14
C PRO A 32 2.41 13.82 10.76
N LYS A 33 1.55 14.26 11.65
CA LYS A 33 0.07 14.22 11.48
C LYS A 33 -0.40 14.83 10.17
N GLU A 34 0.18 15.97 9.79
CA GLU A 34 -0.15 16.67 8.55
C GLU A 34 0.20 15.85 7.30
N PHE A 35 1.27 15.06 7.37
CA PHE A 35 1.62 14.16 6.27
C PHE A 35 0.60 13.02 6.13
N ILE A 36 0.22 12.40 7.26
CA ILE A 36 -0.79 11.34 7.26
C ILE A 36 -2.14 11.86 6.79
N LYS A 37 -2.57 13.04 7.26
CA LYS A 37 -3.81 13.68 6.80
C LYS A 37 -3.81 13.93 5.29
N LYS A 38 -2.68 14.39 4.71
CA LYS A 38 -2.57 14.56 3.25
C LYS A 38 -2.71 13.24 2.50
N LEU A 39 -2.14 12.13 3.01
CA LEU A 39 -2.32 10.80 2.41
C LEU A 39 -3.78 10.35 2.47
N LEU A 40 -4.43 10.53 3.61
CA LEU A 40 -5.83 10.19 3.82
C LEU A 40 -6.75 11.01 2.90
N CYS A 41 -6.55 12.33 2.82
CA CYS A 41 -7.27 13.22 1.91
C CYS A 41 -7.10 12.82 0.44
N LYS A 42 -5.89 12.36 0.06
CA LYS A 42 -5.65 11.90 -1.31
C LYS A 42 -6.40 10.60 -1.63
N ALA A 43 -6.55 9.73 -0.64
CA ALA A 43 -7.32 8.50 -0.78
C ALA A 43 -8.82 8.78 -0.87
N GLU A 44 -9.34 9.57 0.08
CA GLU A 44 -10.73 10.00 0.15
C GLU A 44 -10.81 11.27 1.03
N PRO A 45 -11.33 12.40 0.53
CA PRO A 45 -11.33 13.68 1.26
C PRO A 45 -11.90 13.60 2.67
N ILE A 46 -13.00 12.86 2.87
CA ILE A 46 -13.65 12.73 4.19
C ILE A 46 -12.72 12.14 5.25
N LEU A 47 -11.78 11.26 4.87
CA LEU A 47 -10.85 10.66 5.83
C LEU A 47 -9.87 11.68 6.42
N GLY A 48 -9.55 12.74 5.66
CA GLY A 48 -8.68 13.82 6.15
C GLY A 48 -9.34 14.72 7.18
N GLU A 49 -10.67 14.72 7.25
CA GLU A 49 -11.46 15.51 8.20
C GLU A 49 -11.69 14.78 9.52
N LEU A 50 -11.54 13.45 9.53
CA LEU A 50 -11.75 12.65 10.72
C LEU A 50 -10.73 12.97 11.83
N PRO A 51 -11.13 12.85 13.12
CA PRO A 51 -10.20 12.91 14.23
C PRO A 51 -9.12 11.83 14.06
N LEU A 52 -7.85 12.24 14.08
CA LEU A 52 -6.69 11.35 13.93
C LEU A 52 -5.84 11.37 15.19
N PHE A 53 -5.63 10.20 15.76
CA PHE A 53 -4.83 9.97 16.96
C PHE A 53 -3.58 9.17 16.59
N LEU A 54 -2.42 9.81 16.72
CA LEU A 54 -1.12 9.19 16.41
C LEU A 54 -0.32 8.96 17.69
N SER A 55 0.31 7.81 17.78
CA SER A 55 1.22 7.49 18.90
C SER A 55 2.32 8.53 19.10
N SER A 56 2.82 9.13 18.03
CA SER A 56 3.83 10.19 18.07
C SER A 56 3.36 11.49 18.71
N ASP A 57 2.06 11.82 18.58
CA ASP A 57 1.49 13.06 19.14
C ASP A 57 1.28 12.95 20.66
N TYR A 58 0.97 11.74 21.15
CA TYR A 58 0.64 11.47 22.54
C TYR A 58 1.81 10.89 23.34
N GLY A 59 2.84 10.35 22.67
CA GLY A 59 3.92 9.62 23.32
C GLY A 59 3.49 8.26 23.87
N THR A 60 2.34 7.75 23.42
CA THR A 60 1.71 6.51 23.86
C THR A 60 1.50 5.56 22.68
N GLN A 61 1.21 4.28 22.94
CA GLN A 61 1.05 3.26 21.92
C GLN A 61 -0.21 2.42 22.14
N LYS A 62 -0.73 1.82 21.06
CA LYS A 62 -1.84 0.86 21.15
C LYS A 62 -1.44 -0.36 21.97
N THR A 63 -0.20 -0.86 21.80
CA THR A 63 0.30 -2.05 22.50
C THR A 63 0.38 -1.89 24.02
N THR A 64 0.57 -0.67 24.51
CA THR A 64 0.54 -0.35 25.95
C THR A 64 -0.86 -0.01 26.47
N LYS A 65 -1.87 0.01 25.59
CA LYS A 65 -3.27 0.41 25.84
C LYS A 65 -3.47 1.93 26.02
N GLU A 66 -2.41 2.67 26.32
CA GLU A 66 -2.49 4.08 26.69
C GLU A 66 -3.10 4.93 25.58
N LEU A 67 -2.75 4.67 24.32
CA LEU A 67 -3.32 5.42 23.20
C LEU A 67 -4.86 5.23 23.08
N PHE A 68 -5.40 4.05 23.43
CA PHE A 68 -6.84 3.85 23.49
C PHE A 68 -7.49 4.67 24.60
N PHE A 69 -6.82 4.82 25.74
CA PHE A 69 -7.30 5.68 26.84
C PHE A 69 -7.23 7.16 26.47
N ASP A 70 -6.20 7.60 25.75
CA ASP A 70 -6.10 8.97 25.24
C ASP A 70 -7.27 9.29 24.30
N VAL A 71 -7.60 8.37 23.39
CA VAL A 71 -8.78 8.49 22.53
C VAL A 71 -10.06 8.53 23.36
N TYR A 72 -10.19 7.63 24.34
CA TYR A 72 -11.35 7.54 25.23
C TYR A 72 -11.60 8.87 25.95
N HIS A 73 -10.55 9.50 26.44
CA HIS A 73 -10.62 10.82 27.05
C HIS A 73 -11.00 11.93 26.05
N ALA A 74 -10.42 11.89 24.86
CA ALA A 74 -10.66 12.90 23.83
C ALA A 74 -12.09 12.89 23.27
N VAL A 75 -12.76 11.72 23.23
CA VAL A 75 -14.18 11.61 22.85
C VAL A 75 -15.13 11.77 24.04
N GLU A 76 -14.63 12.22 25.18
CA GLU A 76 -15.41 12.56 26.39
C GLU A 76 -16.28 11.42 26.92
N TYR A 77 -15.90 10.16 26.72
CA TYR A 77 -16.62 8.96 27.17
C TYR A 77 -18.08 8.84 26.68
N ARG A 78 -18.42 9.50 25.57
CA ARG A 78 -19.80 9.58 25.04
C ARG A 78 -20.14 8.48 24.04
N PHE A 79 -19.87 7.23 24.40
CA PHE A 79 -20.26 6.10 23.54
C PHE A 79 -20.72 4.90 24.39
N GLY A 80 -21.68 4.17 23.86
CA GLY A 80 -22.16 2.93 24.49
C GLY A 80 -21.38 1.70 24.06
N LYS A 81 -20.78 1.75 22.86
CA LYS A 81 -20.01 0.65 22.27
C LYS A 81 -18.84 1.22 21.46
N TRP A 82 -17.69 0.57 21.54
CA TRP A 82 -16.54 0.86 20.69
C TRP A 82 -16.16 -0.39 19.91
N ILE A 83 -16.05 -0.25 18.58
CA ILE A 83 -15.56 -1.29 17.70
C ILE A 83 -14.26 -0.78 17.06
N HIS A 84 -13.18 -1.53 17.21
CA HIS A 84 -11.87 -1.20 16.63
C HIS A 84 -11.59 -2.11 15.44
N TYR A 85 -11.29 -1.51 14.31
CA TYR A 85 -10.90 -2.20 13.07
C TYR A 85 -9.41 -2.02 12.82
N GLY A 86 -8.68 -3.11 12.55
CA GLY A 86 -7.25 -3.05 12.25
C GLY A 86 -6.70 -4.39 11.75
N ASP A 87 -5.43 -4.38 11.37
CA ASP A 87 -4.76 -5.54 10.78
C ASP A 87 -3.81 -6.26 11.75
N ASN A 88 -3.31 -5.57 12.75
CA ASN A 88 -2.39 -6.16 13.71
C ASN A 88 -3.13 -6.99 14.77
N LYS A 89 -2.99 -8.31 14.70
CA LYS A 89 -3.67 -9.25 15.62
C LYS A 89 -3.42 -8.98 17.11
N ASN A 90 -2.30 -8.33 17.47
CA ASN A 90 -2.00 -7.95 18.85
C ASN A 90 -2.50 -6.53 19.15
N ALA A 91 -1.96 -5.53 18.47
CA ALA A 91 -2.24 -4.11 18.75
C ALA A 91 -3.69 -3.70 18.44
N ASP A 92 -4.32 -4.33 17.44
CA ASP A 92 -5.69 -4.02 17.02
C ASP A 92 -6.69 -5.13 17.39
N GLY A 93 -6.20 -6.27 17.88
CA GLY A 93 -7.04 -7.40 18.27
C GLY A 93 -7.01 -7.64 19.77
N LYS A 94 -5.96 -8.29 20.28
CA LYS A 94 -5.89 -8.74 21.68
C LYS A 94 -5.86 -7.58 22.68
N VAL A 95 -5.12 -6.52 22.36
CA VAL A 95 -4.95 -5.38 23.26
C VAL A 95 -6.27 -4.64 23.50
N PRO A 96 -6.99 -4.13 22.47
CA PRO A 96 -8.27 -3.47 22.69
C PRO A 96 -9.32 -4.41 23.31
N ALA A 97 -9.38 -5.68 22.90
CA ALA A 97 -10.27 -6.66 23.52
C ALA A 97 -10.04 -6.82 25.03
N SER A 98 -8.77 -6.72 25.50
CA SER A 98 -8.43 -6.82 26.91
C SER A 98 -8.92 -5.66 27.78
N ILE A 99 -9.41 -4.59 27.16
CA ILE A 99 -9.98 -3.41 27.83
C ILE A 99 -11.44 -3.18 27.44
N GLY A 100 -12.10 -4.21 26.89
CA GLY A 100 -13.54 -4.18 26.61
C GLY A 100 -13.92 -3.55 25.26
N ILE A 101 -12.95 -3.23 24.39
CA ILE A 101 -13.21 -2.77 23.04
C ILE A 101 -13.43 -3.98 22.13
N GLU A 102 -14.53 -4.01 21.40
CA GLU A 102 -14.78 -5.03 20.38
C GLU A 102 -13.77 -4.86 19.22
N SER A 103 -13.14 -5.95 18.80
CA SER A 103 -12.09 -5.89 17.77
C SER A 103 -12.46 -6.68 16.54
N VAL A 104 -12.30 -6.07 15.38
CA VAL A 104 -12.49 -6.69 14.07
C VAL A 104 -11.18 -6.62 13.31
N ASN A 105 -10.48 -7.76 13.24
CA ASN A 105 -9.25 -7.83 12.47
C ASN A 105 -9.54 -8.14 11.00
N HIS A 106 -8.83 -7.47 10.11
CA HIS A 106 -8.78 -7.78 8.69
C HIS A 106 -7.36 -8.16 8.28
N GLU A 107 -7.26 -9.03 7.29
CA GLU A 107 -5.96 -9.43 6.77
C GLU A 107 -5.52 -8.49 5.65
N ILE A 108 -4.28 -7.99 5.75
CA ILE A 108 -3.63 -7.31 4.62
C ILE A 108 -3.10 -8.39 3.69
N PRO A 109 -3.35 -8.29 2.36
CA PRO A 109 -2.78 -9.23 1.40
C PRO A 109 -1.26 -9.27 1.49
N ALA A 110 -0.72 -10.44 1.81
CA ALA A 110 0.72 -10.64 1.88
C ALA A 110 1.37 -10.53 0.49
N PHE A 111 2.65 -10.21 0.46
CA PHE A 111 3.47 -10.34 -0.74
C PHE A 111 3.39 -11.77 -1.30
N ASP A 112 3.25 -11.89 -2.61
CA ASP A 112 3.30 -13.16 -3.30
C ASP A 112 4.75 -13.70 -3.42
N PHE A 113 4.94 -14.82 -4.12
CA PHE A 113 6.25 -15.42 -4.30
C PHE A 113 7.25 -14.50 -5.00
N TYR A 114 6.84 -13.78 -6.05
CA TYR A 114 7.73 -12.90 -6.82
C TYR A 114 8.09 -11.63 -6.05
N GLU A 115 7.12 -11.04 -5.39
CA GLU A 115 7.29 -9.86 -4.53
C GLU A 115 8.21 -10.15 -3.34
N LYS A 116 8.06 -11.32 -2.70
CA LYS A 116 8.96 -11.79 -1.62
C LYS A 116 10.39 -11.99 -2.12
N ASN A 117 10.57 -12.57 -3.29
CA ASN A 117 11.90 -12.77 -3.84
C ASN A 117 12.62 -11.45 -4.09
N LEU A 118 11.93 -10.42 -4.59
CA LEU A 118 12.49 -9.08 -4.75
C LEU A 118 12.99 -8.49 -3.43
N THR A 119 12.25 -8.67 -2.35
CA THR A 119 12.60 -8.09 -1.05
C THR A 119 13.62 -8.92 -0.27
N GLN A 120 13.67 -10.24 -0.47
CA GLN A 120 14.58 -11.15 0.24
C GLN A 120 15.98 -11.26 -0.39
N PHE A 121 16.05 -11.34 -1.72
CA PHE A 121 17.31 -11.56 -2.41
C PHE A 121 18.05 -10.30 -2.81
N ILE A 122 17.35 -9.22 -3.09
CA ILE A 122 17.96 -7.97 -3.55
C ILE A 122 18.01 -6.94 -2.42
N ALA A 123 17.00 -6.90 -1.55
CA ALA A 123 16.89 -6.11 -0.31
C ALA A 123 17.33 -4.64 -0.44
N THR A 124 17.10 -4.00 -1.60
CA THR A 124 17.34 -2.59 -1.84
C THR A 124 16.05 -1.78 -1.72
N TYR A 125 16.16 -0.48 -1.53
CA TYR A 125 15.00 0.42 -1.54
C TYR A 125 14.17 0.27 -2.83
N ASP A 126 14.84 0.22 -3.98
CA ASP A 126 14.18 0.07 -5.28
C ASP A 126 13.44 -1.27 -5.40
N SER A 127 14.02 -2.36 -4.88
CA SER A 127 13.37 -3.67 -4.92
C SER A 127 12.09 -3.71 -4.06
N TYR A 128 12.10 -3.05 -2.90
CA TYR A 128 10.89 -2.89 -2.10
C TYR A 128 9.83 -2.03 -2.79
N GLN A 129 10.23 -0.96 -3.48
CA GLN A 129 9.29 -0.15 -4.26
C GLN A 129 8.68 -0.94 -5.41
N ILE A 130 9.47 -1.72 -6.14
CA ILE A 130 8.99 -2.57 -7.24
C ILE A 130 8.03 -3.64 -6.69
N ALA A 131 8.38 -4.32 -5.60
CA ALA A 131 7.51 -5.29 -4.95
C ALA A 131 6.17 -4.68 -4.52
N ALA A 132 6.21 -3.48 -3.94
CA ALA A 132 5.00 -2.77 -3.52
C ALA A 132 4.13 -2.32 -4.71
N LEU A 133 4.74 -1.92 -5.84
CA LEU A 133 4.01 -1.62 -7.08
C LEU A 133 3.33 -2.86 -7.66
N PHE A 134 4.01 -4.03 -7.63
CA PHE A 134 3.43 -5.28 -8.07
C PHE A 134 2.28 -5.72 -7.16
N ALA A 135 2.48 -5.67 -5.84
CA ALA A 135 1.45 -5.98 -4.87
C ALA A 135 0.21 -5.08 -5.03
N ARG A 136 0.44 -3.79 -5.25
CA ARG A 136 -0.62 -2.83 -5.55
C ARG A 136 -1.40 -3.23 -6.79
N PHE A 137 -0.72 -3.46 -7.93
CA PHE A 137 -1.36 -3.81 -9.18
C PHE A 137 -2.19 -5.11 -9.03
N ARG A 138 -1.66 -6.11 -8.33
CA ARG A 138 -2.35 -7.38 -8.08
C ARG A 138 -3.61 -7.24 -7.22
N GLN A 139 -3.68 -6.22 -6.38
CA GLN A 139 -4.84 -5.95 -5.50
C GLN A 139 -5.92 -5.10 -6.17
N GLU A 140 -5.63 -4.46 -7.30
CA GLU A 140 -6.61 -3.78 -8.13
C GLU A 140 -7.36 -4.82 -8.99
N GLU A 141 -8.53 -4.46 -9.50
CA GLU A 141 -9.31 -5.35 -10.39
C GLU A 141 -8.65 -5.45 -11.77
N HIS A 142 -7.98 -6.57 -12.01
CA HIS A 142 -7.34 -6.87 -13.29
C HIS A 142 -7.62 -8.32 -13.70
N ARG A 143 -7.53 -8.59 -15.01
CA ARG A 143 -7.57 -9.96 -15.51
C ARG A 143 -6.31 -10.70 -15.11
N MET A 144 -6.40 -12.00 -14.94
CA MET A 144 -5.27 -12.85 -14.53
C MET A 144 -4.06 -12.69 -15.46
N GLU A 145 -4.30 -12.56 -16.77
CA GLU A 145 -3.24 -12.38 -17.76
C GLU A 145 -2.50 -11.04 -17.59
N GLU A 146 -3.21 -10.00 -17.18
CA GLU A 146 -2.63 -8.68 -16.89
C GLU A 146 -1.77 -8.72 -15.63
N VAL A 147 -2.26 -9.36 -14.59
CA VAL A 147 -1.49 -9.57 -13.34
C VAL A 147 -0.21 -10.37 -13.64
N TYR A 148 -0.32 -11.46 -14.41
CA TYR A 148 0.84 -12.26 -14.79
C TYR A 148 1.84 -11.47 -15.64
N ALA A 149 1.36 -10.72 -16.64
CA ALA A 149 2.22 -9.90 -17.48
C ALA A 149 2.91 -8.79 -16.68
N TYR A 150 2.21 -8.15 -15.77
CA TYR A 150 2.75 -7.08 -14.94
C TYR A 150 3.79 -7.61 -13.94
N SER A 151 3.47 -8.66 -13.19
CA SER A 151 4.31 -9.16 -12.10
C SER A 151 5.47 -10.02 -12.61
N TYR A 152 5.21 -10.95 -13.53
CA TYR A 152 6.21 -11.90 -13.99
C TYR A 152 6.96 -11.43 -15.24
N VAL A 153 6.23 -11.12 -16.33
CA VAL A 153 6.85 -10.78 -17.61
C VAL A 153 7.63 -9.48 -17.50
N SER A 154 7.06 -8.46 -16.86
CA SER A 154 7.74 -7.17 -16.71
C SER A 154 9.00 -7.27 -15.83
N LEU A 155 9.01 -8.14 -14.82
CA LEU A 155 10.16 -8.34 -13.94
C LEU A 155 11.40 -8.86 -14.69
N TYR A 156 11.23 -9.67 -15.72
CA TYR A 156 12.34 -10.26 -16.49
C TYR A 156 12.57 -9.54 -17.83
N TRP A 157 11.53 -9.27 -18.58
CA TRP A 157 11.67 -8.77 -19.95
C TRP A 157 11.98 -7.26 -20.00
N VAL A 158 11.39 -6.47 -19.13
CA VAL A 158 11.67 -5.02 -19.11
C VAL A 158 13.12 -4.72 -18.72
N PRO A 159 13.69 -5.28 -17.65
CA PRO A 159 15.10 -5.10 -17.33
C PRO A 159 16.03 -5.62 -18.42
N TYR A 160 15.72 -6.77 -19.01
CA TYR A 160 16.51 -7.34 -20.10
C TYR A 160 16.55 -6.41 -21.33
N VAL A 161 15.40 -5.93 -21.77
CA VAL A 161 15.34 -5.02 -22.92
C VAL A 161 16.01 -3.69 -22.61
N ASN A 162 15.82 -3.14 -21.41
CA ASN A 162 16.49 -1.91 -20.98
C ASN A 162 18.01 -2.09 -20.94
N TRP A 163 18.51 -3.22 -20.45
CA TRP A 163 19.92 -3.57 -20.49
C TRP A 163 20.43 -3.63 -21.94
N ALA A 164 19.74 -4.32 -22.84
CA ALA A 164 20.12 -4.43 -24.25
C ALA A 164 20.20 -3.05 -24.93
N ILE A 165 19.22 -2.16 -24.68
CA ILE A 165 19.22 -0.79 -25.20
C ILE A 165 20.43 0.00 -24.64
N ARG A 166 20.65 -0.05 -23.33
CA ARG A 166 21.76 0.66 -22.70
C ARG A 166 23.11 0.18 -23.24
N HIS A 167 23.28 -1.14 -23.36
CA HIS A 167 24.50 -1.73 -23.92
C HIS A 167 24.72 -1.33 -25.40
N ALA A 168 23.67 -1.30 -26.20
CA ALA A 168 23.74 -0.83 -27.58
C ALA A 168 24.20 0.65 -27.66
N LEU A 169 23.66 1.52 -26.81
CA LEU A 169 24.06 2.93 -26.73
C LEU A 169 25.52 3.09 -26.31
N GLU A 170 25.96 2.35 -25.29
CA GLU A 170 27.37 2.35 -24.83
C GLU A 170 28.34 1.90 -25.94
N LYS A 171 27.93 0.92 -26.73
CA LYS A 171 28.74 0.39 -27.87
C LYS A 171 28.53 1.16 -29.16
N LYS A 172 27.73 2.23 -29.17
CA LYS A 172 27.40 3.04 -30.34
C LYS A 172 26.87 2.20 -31.52
N ILE A 173 26.00 1.26 -31.17
CA ILE A 173 25.30 0.43 -32.15
C ILE A 173 24.13 1.23 -32.72
N ASP A 174 24.08 1.39 -34.02
CA ASP A 174 23.09 2.22 -34.70
C ASP A 174 21.70 1.55 -34.80
N CYS A 175 21.63 0.22 -34.77
CA CYS A 175 20.38 -0.51 -34.96
C CYS A 175 20.34 -1.82 -34.18
N LEU A 176 19.24 -2.07 -33.50
CA LEU A 176 18.93 -3.35 -32.85
C LEU A 176 17.86 -4.09 -33.64
N TYR A 177 18.16 -5.35 -34.00
CA TYR A 177 17.21 -6.23 -34.67
C TYR A 177 16.59 -7.18 -33.67
N PHE A 178 15.27 -7.23 -33.65
CA PHE A 178 14.49 -8.15 -32.84
C PHE A 178 14.03 -9.32 -33.69
N ILE A 179 14.64 -10.47 -33.48
CA ILE A 179 14.34 -11.66 -34.26
C ILE A 179 12.98 -12.23 -33.83
N SER A 180 12.09 -12.35 -34.81
CA SER A 180 10.80 -12.97 -34.62
C SER A 180 11.01 -14.45 -34.17
N ARG A 181 10.24 -15.04 -33.41
CA ARG A 181 8.88 -14.84 -32.89
C ARG A 181 8.87 -14.04 -31.59
N ASP A 182 9.78 -14.35 -30.67
CA ASP A 182 9.84 -13.74 -29.32
C ASP A 182 10.25 -12.26 -29.38
N GLY A 183 11.07 -11.89 -30.36
CA GLY A 183 11.49 -10.52 -30.60
C GLY A 183 10.36 -9.50 -30.86
N TYR A 184 9.19 -9.97 -31.29
CA TYR A 184 8.03 -9.08 -31.46
C TYR A 184 7.63 -8.39 -30.15
N HIS A 185 7.52 -9.14 -29.06
CA HIS A 185 7.17 -8.61 -27.75
C HIS A 185 8.28 -7.77 -27.16
N LEU A 186 9.54 -8.21 -27.31
CA LEU A 186 10.72 -7.46 -26.85
C LEU A 186 10.84 -6.11 -27.57
N LYS A 187 10.53 -6.06 -28.88
CA LYS A 187 10.50 -4.81 -29.64
C LYS A 187 9.44 -3.84 -29.09
N ARG A 188 8.23 -4.31 -28.79
CA ARG A 188 7.18 -3.47 -28.22
C ARG A 188 7.59 -2.87 -26.87
N ILE A 189 8.29 -3.63 -26.02
CA ILE A 189 8.86 -3.16 -24.77
C ILE A 189 9.93 -2.10 -25.04
N ALA A 190 10.82 -2.34 -26.01
CA ALA A 190 11.85 -1.38 -26.39
C ALA A 190 11.24 -0.06 -26.90
N ASP A 191 10.24 -0.13 -27.74
CA ASP A 191 9.52 1.05 -28.25
C ASP A 191 8.88 1.85 -27.11
N ALA A 192 8.29 1.19 -26.12
CA ALA A 192 7.72 1.82 -24.94
C ALA A 192 8.79 2.52 -24.08
N ILE A 193 9.90 1.82 -23.77
CA ILE A 193 11.02 2.40 -23.00
C ILE A 193 11.59 3.63 -23.70
N ILE A 194 11.76 3.60 -25.01
CA ILE A 194 12.31 4.72 -25.78
C ILE A 194 11.34 5.91 -25.80
N LYS A 195 10.04 5.63 -25.87
CA LYS A 195 9.00 6.68 -25.85
C LYS A 195 8.96 7.43 -24.51
N GLU A 196 9.09 6.72 -23.41
CA GLU A 196 9.09 7.31 -22.06
C GLU A 196 10.35 8.17 -21.76
N LYS A 197 11.44 7.94 -22.49
CA LYS A 197 12.69 8.69 -22.32
C LYS A 197 12.82 9.95 -23.21
N LYS A 198 11.84 10.20 -24.05
CA LYS A 198 11.73 11.42 -24.88
C LYS A 198 10.87 12.46 -24.19
#